data_0ecf2f1b26e2c658ea1d4f9711c2efd5
#
_entry.id   0ecf2f1b26e2c658ea1d4f9711c2efd5
#
_cell.length_a   1.000
_cell.length_b   1.000
_cell.length_c   1.000
_cell.angle_alpha   90.00
_cell.angle_beta   90.00
_cell.angle_gamma   90.00
#
_symmetry.space_group_name_H-M   'P 1'
#
loop_
_entity.id
_entity.type
_entity.pdbx_description
1 polymer ?
#
loop_
_entity_poly.entity_id
_entity_poly.type
_entity_poly.pdbx_seq_one_letter_code
_entity_poly.pdbx_strand_id
1 'polypeptide(L)'
;MPAVVRIHLKHAALLLAAGFLFQCAVLHAGAQDKPKRPRITSIDHVRLYVANREKAIDFYAKLFGPPTKTAYGCRAGSHPCFPVWIDQQIELEQSPSPAPKNWLEQIAYRTDDIVGMRHFLLAHHVGATPINKDPNGARHFELRDPEGNSLSFIQRAEFNPDFTTTNNRVGTRLIHAGFVVKNIGAENKFYLDLLGFTLYWYGGFKDDGVDWYEIQVPDGDNWIEYMLNIPANADHKELGVQNHFSLGVKDIHAAADQLRKNGLLKFDGPEIGRDGKWGLDAYDPDGTRVEVMEFTPAGKPCCHPYTAPHPTTP
;
A
#
# COMPACT_ATOMS: atom_id res chain seq x y z
N MET A 1 -53.50 -68.95 -53.94
CA MET A 1 -52.25 -69.38 -53.40
C MET A 1 -51.25 -68.22 -53.54
N PRO A 2 -50.90 -67.55 -52.55
CA PRO A 2 -49.52 -66.99 -52.49
C PRO A 2 -48.85 -67.18 -51.16
N ALA A 3 -47.55 -67.26 -51.23
CA ALA A 3 -46.63 -67.53 -50.18
C ALA A 3 -46.38 -66.33 -49.23
N VAL A 4 -46.28 -66.61 -47.99
CA VAL A 4 -45.91 -65.69 -46.92
C VAL A 4 -44.42 -65.57 -46.85
N VAL A 5 -43.88 -64.36 -46.94
CA VAL A 5 -42.46 -64.07 -46.63
C VAL A 5 -42.36 -63.45 -45.21
N ARG A 6 -41.79 -64.23 -44.30
CA ARG A 6 -41.29 -63.75 -42.99
C ARG A 6 -39.91 -63.21 -43.22
N ILE A 7 -39.65 -61.94 -42.96
CA ILE A 7 -38.30 -61.40 -42.88
C ILE A 7 -38.09 -60.80 -41.47
N HIS A 8 -37.01 -61.19 -40.92
CA HIS A 8 -36.47 -61.03 -39.57
C HIS A 8 -36.45 -59.59 -38.99
N LEU A 9 -37.05 -59.45 -37.83
CA LEU A 9 -36.77 -58.42 -36.81
C LEU A 9 -35.74 -59.00 -35.83
N LYS A 10 -34.49 -58.82 -36.03
CA LYS A 10 -33.44 -59.18 -35.03
C LYS A 10 -32.16 -58.36 -35.07
N HIS A 11 -32.14 -57.11 -35.54
CA HIS A 11 -30.89 -56.33 -35.51
C HIS A 11 -31.06 -54.83 -35.16
N ALA A 12 -32.15 -54.46 -34.46
CA ALA A 12 -32.37 -53.04 -34.09
C ALA A 12 -32.14 -52.71 -32.57
N ALA A 13 -31.67 -53.69 -31.79
CA ALA A 13 -31.56 -53.52 -30.31
C ALA A 13 -30.11 -53.35 -29.78
N LEU A 14 -29.09 -53.28 -30.66
CA LEU A 14 -27.67 -53.22 -30.21
C LEU A 14 -26.95 -51.88 -30.47
N LEU A 15 -27.62 -50.88 -31.04
CA LEU A 15 -27.00 -49.57 -31.35
C LEU A 15 -27.45 -48.40 -30.44
N LEU A 16 -28.34 -48.66 -29.49
CA LEU A 16 -28.81 -47.65 -28.54
C LEU A 16 -28.16 -47.72 -27.15
N ALA A 17 -27.33 -48.71 -26.85
CA ALA A 17 -26.63 -48.85 -25.54
C ALA A 17 -25.21 -48.24 -25.52
N ALA A 18 -24.62 -47.89 -26.68
CA ALA A 18 -23.26 -47.33 -26.76
C ALA A 18 -23.26 -45.78 -26.73
N GLY A 19 -24.42 -45.13 -26.88
CA GLY A 19 -24.53 -43.65 -26.88
C GLY A 19 -24.66 -43.02 -25.50
N PHE A 20 -24.98 -43.78 -24.45
CA PHE A 20 -25.28 -43.21 -23.11
C PHE A 20 -24.11 -43.28 -22.12
N LEU A 21 -22.98 -43.92 -22.49
CA LEU A 21 -21.80 -44.02 -21.62
C LEU A 21 -20.73 -42.97 -21.92
N PHE A 22 -20.95 -42.07 -22.87
CA PHE A 22 -19.97 -41.05 -23.26
C PHE A 22 -20.36 -39.62 -22.81
N GLN A 23 -21.46 -39.44 -22.06
CA GLN A 23 -21.96 -38.12 -21.63
C GLN A 23 -21.81 -37.85 -20.12
N CYS A 24 -21.19 -38.72 -19.33
CA CYS A 24 -20.94 -38.48 -17.90
C CYS A 24 -19.47 -38.20 -17.52
N ALA A 25 -18.59 -37.96 -18.49
CA ALA A 25 -17.16 -37.69 -18.23
C ALA A 25 -16.75 -36.22 -18.46
N VAL A 26 -17.70 -35.31 -18.60
CA VAL A 26 -17.38 -33.88 -18.69
C VAL A 26 -18.23 -33.17 -17.63
N LEU A 27 -17.63 -32.82 -16.53
CA LEU A 27 -17.93 -31.72 -15.62
C LEU A 27 -17.50 -32.04 -14.18
N HIS A 28 -16.25 -32.45 -14.01
CA HIS A 28 -15.52 -32.10 -12.80
C HIS A 28 -14.29 -31.28 -13.26
N ALA A 29 -14.52 -30.14 -13.87
CA ALA A 29 -13.60 -29.03 -13.70
C ALA A 29 -13.70 -28.69 -12.21
N GLY A 30 -12.86 -29.33 -11.40
CA GLY A 30 -12.78 -29.04 -9.99
C GLY A 30 -12.63 -27.53 -9.87
N ALA A 31 -13.46 -26.89 -9.06
CA ALA A 31 -13.19 -25.53 -8.60
C ALA A 31 -11.76 -25.58 -8.08
N GLN A 32 -10.82 -25.08 -8.86
CA GLN A 32 -9.43 -24.98 -8.42
C GLN A 32 -9.49 -24.03 -7.24
N ASP A 33 -9.20 -24.53 -6.03
CA ASP A 33 -9.16 -23.70 -4.85
C ASP A 33 -8.28 -22.49 -5.17
N LYS A 34 -8.85 -21.29 -4.99
CA LYS A 34 -8.09 -20.07 -5.24
C LYS A 34 -6.87 -20.04 -4.35
N PRO A 35 -5.71 -19.63 -4.84
CA PRO A 35 -4.50 -19.60 -4.04
C PRO A 35 -4.69 -18.77 -2.77
N LYS A 36 -4.10 -19.22 -1.67
CA LYS A 36 -4.08 -18.47 -0.43
C LYS A 36 -3.25 -17.20 -0.61
N ARG A 37 -3.70 -16.08 -0.03
CA ARG A 37 -2.95 -14.81 -0.01
C ARG A 37 -1.64 -14.99 0.77
N PRO A 38 -0.47 -14.69 0.17
CA PRO A 38 0.78 -14.53 0.91
C PRO A 38 0.73 -13.39 1.91
N ARG A 39 1.68 -13.34 2.83
CA ARG A 39 1.75 -12.30 3.85
C ARG A 39 2.02 -10.92 3.25
N ILE A 40 1.41 -9.89 3.87
CA ILE A 40 1.70 -8.48 3.64
C ILE A 40 2.17 -7.91 4.97
N THR A 41 3.47 -7.69 5.11
CA THR A 41 4.10 -7.48 6.42
C THR A 41 4.31 -6.03 6.79
N SER A 42 4.40 -5.13 5.80
CA SER A 42 4.63 -3.70 6.06
C SER A 42 4.40 -2.85 4.79
N ILE A 43 4.35 -1.54 4.97
CA ILE A 43 4.67 -0.59 3.91
C ILE A 43 6.19 -0.58 3.78
N ASP A 44 6.69 -0.88 2.58
CA ASP A 44 8.11 -0.91 2.26
C ASP A 44 8.65 0.49 1.94
N HIS A 45 7.97 1.19 1.06
CA HIS A 45 8.29 2.56 0.71
C HIS A 45 7.08 3.32 0.17
N VAL A 46 7.20 4.64 0.17
CA VAL A 46 6.38 5.51 -0.66
C VAL A 46 7.28 6.22 -1.68
N ARG A 47 6.75 6.43 -2.87
CA ARG A 47 7.38 7.24 -3.91
C ARG A 47 6.56 8.49 -4.15
N LEU A 48 7.25 9.63 -4.22
CA LEU A 48 6.65 10.93 -4.37
C LEU A 48 7.13 11.58 -5.66
N TYR A 49 6.23 12.17 -6.41
CA TYR A 49 6.61 13.12 -7.46
C TYR A 49 7.12 14.42 -6.83
N VAL A 50 8.13 15.02 -7.47
CA VAL A 50 8.67 16.32 -7.08
C VAL A 50 8.89 17.18 -8.31
N ALA A 51 8.52 18.47 -8.24
CA ALA A 51 8.72 19.42 -9.35
C ALA A 51 10.18 19.85 -9.47
N ASN A 52 10.85 20.01 -8.33
CA ASN A 52 12.25 20.39 -8.26
C ASN A 52 13.02 19.45 -7.34
N ARG A 53 13.78 18.55 -7.96
CA ARG A 53 14.52 17.50 -7.25
C ARG A 53 15.51 18.03 -6.22
N GLU A 54 16.22 19.14 -6.51
CA GLU A 54 17.21 19.70 -5.58
C GLU A 54 16.52 20.25 -4.32
N LYS A 55 15.46 21.04 -4.48
CA LYS A 55 14.69 21.58 -3.35
C LYS A 55 14.06 20.47 -2.50
N ALA A 56 13.56 19.41 -3.15
CA ALA A 56 13.01 18.26 -2.44
C ALA A 56 14.11 17.51 -1.68
N ILE A 57 15.30 17.28 -2.26
CA ILE A 57 16.44 16.68 -1.57
C ILE A 57 16.83 17.51 -0.34
N ASP A 58 16.89 18.84 -0.46
CA ASP A 58 17.21 19.73 0.66
C ASP A 58 16.18 19.66 1.80
N PHE A 59 14.91 19.48 1.45
CA PHE A 59 13.84 19.31 2.42
C PHE A 59 13.93 17.93 3.11
N TYR A 60 13.95 16.85 2.34
CA TYR A 60 13.96 15.49 2.88
C TYR A 60 15.26 15.16 3.62
N ALA A 61 16.39 15.79 3.25
CA ALA A 61 17.64 15.66 3.99
C ALA A 61 17.57 16.22 5.44
N LYS A 62 16.69 17.17 5.71
CA LYS A 62 16.44 17.68 7.07
C LYS A 62 15.65 16.68 7.93
N LEU A 63 14.92 15.76 7.31
CA LEU A 63 14.19 14.69 7.98
C LEU A 63 15.06 13.43 8.18
N PHE A 64 15.83 13.06 7.16
CA PHE A 64 16.47 11.75 7.08
C PHE A 64 17.99 11.78 6.99
N GLY A 65 18.60 12.96 6.87
CA GLY A 65 19.98 13.10 6.44
C GLY A 65 20.09 13.00 4.89
N PRO A 66 21.31 13.06 4.34
CA PRO A 66 21.51 13.06 2.91
C PRO A 66 20.96 11.78 2.25
N PRO A 67 20.48 11.88 0.98
CA PRO A 67 20.00 10.70 0.26
C PRO A 67 21.15 9.75 -0.01
N THR A 68 20.85 8.47 -0.07
CA THR A 68 21.82 7.43 -0.40
C THR A 68 21.54 6.85 -1.78
N LYS A 69 22.61 6.53 -2.51
CA LYS A 69 22.55 5.80 -3.78
C LYS A 69 22.69 4.29 -3.59
N THR A 70 23.09 3.87 -2.41
CA THR A 70 23.49 2.49 -2.11
C THR A 70 22.63 1.84 -1.03
N ALA A 71 21.65 2.54 -0.47
CA ALA A 71 20.76 1.91 0.51
C ALA A 71 20.03 0.74 -0.13
N TYR A 72 19.93 -0.30 0.65
CA TYR A 72 19.20 -1.50 0.31
C TYR A 72 17.75 -1.14 -0.09
N GLY A 73 17.40 -1.45 -1.33
CA GLY A 73 16.09 -1.17 -1.88
C GLY A 73 15.96 0.10 -2.70
N CYS A 74 16.88 1.04 -2.59
CA CYS A 74 16.92 2.13 -3.56
C CYS A 74 17.25 1.56 -4.92
N ARG A 75 16.41 1.79 -5.93
CA ARG A 75 16.72 1.40 -7.31
C ARG A 75 18.02 2.08 -7.71
N ALA A 76 19.06 1.29 -7.90
CA ALA A 76 20.39 1.81 -8.20
C ALA A 76 20.32 2.79 -9.39
N GLY A 77 20.58 4.06 -9.11
CA GLY A 77 20.87 5.08 -10.12
C GLY A 77 19.73 5.93 -10.66
N SER A 78 18.45 5.68 -10.30
CA SER A 78 17.34 6.42 -10.92
C SER A 78 16.72 7.52 -10.04
N HIS A 79 16.60 7.32 -8.72
CA HIS A 79 15.88 8.24 -7.84
C HIS A 79 16.66 8.55 -6.56
N PRO A 80 16.63 9.78 -6.03
CA PRO A 80 17.04 10.07 -4.66
C PRO A 80 16.20 9.22 -3.70
N CYS A 81 16.87 8.54 -2.79
CA CYS A 81 16.25 7.62 -1.86
C CYS A 81 16.73 7.95 -0.44
N PHE A 82 15.76 8.05 0.46
CA PHE A 82 15.98 8.35 1.87
C PHE A 82 15.58 7.15 2.71
N PRO A 83 16.52 6.39 3.26
CA PRO A 83 16.20 5.32 4.19
C PRO A 83 15.52 5.88 5.43
N VAL A 84 14.34 5.39 5.77
CA VAL A 84 13.64 5.72 7.01
C VAL A 84 14.04 4.76 8.11
N TRP A 85 14.06 3.49 7.78
CA TRP A 85 14.51 2.40 8.64
C TRP A 85 15.31 1.40 7.80
N ILE A 86 15.79 0.37 8.45
CA ILE A 86 16.59 -0.69 7.84
C ILE A 86 15.96 -1.32 6.60
N ASP A 87 14.65 -1.25 6.52
CA ASP A 87 13.83 -1.90 5.53
C ASP A 87 12.73 -1.00 4.93
N GLN A 88 12.74 0.30 5.26
CA GLN A 88 11.76 1.28 4.76
C GLN A 88 12.46 2.52 4.21
N GLN A 89 11.84 3.14 3.20
CA GLN A 89 12.43 4.32 2.52
C GLN A 89 11.39 5.24 1.92
N ILE A 90 11.81 6.46 1.61
CA ILE A 90 11.09 7.42 0.78
C ILE A 90 11.87 7.58 -0.52
N GLU A 91 11.20 7.47 -1.66
CA GLU A 91 11.79 7.66 -3.00
C GLU A 91 11.23 8.93 -3.64
N LEU A 92 12.08 9.70 -4.33
CA LEU A 92 11.66 10.90 -5.06
C LEU A 92 11.76 10.66 -6.56
N GLU A 93 10.66 10.87 -7.27
CA GLU A 93 10.56 10.80 -8.72
C GLU A 93 10.36 12.20 -9.30
N GLN A 94 11.06 12.52 -10.39
CA GLN A 94 10.81 13.76 -11.10
C GLN A 94 9.41 13.74 -11.70
N SER A 95 8.59 14.75 -11.37
CA SER A 95 7.25 14.87 -11.93
C SER A 95 7.27 14.89 -13.46
N PRO A 96 6.42 14.11 -14.14
CA PRO A 96 6.26 14.18 -15.59
C PRO A 96 5.62 15.51 -16.01
N SER A 97 5.61 15.77 -17.32
CA SER A 97 4.89 16.90 -17.89
C SER A 97 3.78 16.37 -18.82
N PRO A 98 2.50 16.73 -18.60
CA PRO A 98 1.98 17.56 -17.51
C PRO A 98 2.10 16.87 -16.14
N ALA A 99 2.18 17.69 -15.08
CA ALA A 99 2.24 17.18 -13.71
C ALA A 99 0.91 16.48 -13.33
N PRO A 100 0.95 15.35 -12.63
CA PRO A 100 -0.25 14.70 -12.12
C PRO A 100 -0.88 15.51 -11.00
N LYS A 101 -2.17 15.27 -10.73
CA LYS A 101 -2.85 15.89 -9.59
C LYS A 101 -2.38 15.31 -8.26
N ASN A 102 -2.21 13.98 -8.20
CA ASN A 102 -1.72 13.27 -7.02
C ASN A 102 -0.20 13.14 -7.09
N TRP A 103 0.49 13.59 -6.06
CA TRP A 103 1.95 13.56 -5.97
C TRP A 103 2.47 12.41 -5.10
N LEU A 104 1.61 11.68 -4.42
CA LEU A 104 1.91 10.34 -3.91
C LEU A 104 1.85 9.38 -5.10
N GLU A 105 3.02 9.13 -5.70
CA GLU A 105 3.12 8.33 -6.94
C GLU A 105 2.82 6.87 -6.68
N GLN A 106 3.39 6.29 -5.60
CA GLN A 106 3.26 4.88 -5.33
C GLN A 106 3.35 4.56 -3.83
N ILE A 107 2.56 3.57 -3.41
CA ILE A 107 2.73 2.88 -2.12
C ILE A 107 3.19 1.45 -2.41
N ALA A 108 4.30 1.03 -1.80
CA ALA A 108 4.82 -0.32 -1.95
C ALA A 108 4.62 -1.13 -0.67
N TYR A 109 4.08 -2.34 -0.82
CA TYR A 109 3.88 -3.29 0.27
C TYR A 109 4.90 -4.42 0.21
N ARG A 110 5.40 -4.82 1.37
CA ARG A 110 6.29 -5.97 1.48
C ARG A 110 5.55 -7.28 1.55
N THR A 111 6.04 -8.27 0.81
CA THR A 111 5.61 -9.65 0.90
C THR A 111 6.82 -10.59 1.02
N ASP A 112 6.64 -11.73 1.64
CA ASP A 112 7.65 -12.79 1.71
C ASP A 112 7.59 -13.78 0.52
N ASP A 113 6.50 -13.74 -0.27
CA ASP A 113 6.33 -14.54 -1.49
C ASP A 113 5.76 -13.72 -2.65
N ILE A 114 6.63 -13.10 -3.42
CA ILE A 114 6.24 -12.25 -4.57
C ILE A 114 5.58 -13.03 -5.70
N VAL A 115 5.97 -14.29 -5.90
CA VAL A 115 5.40 -15.15 -6.95
C VAL A 115 3.99 -15.57 -6.59
N GLY A 116 3.82 -16.05 -5.36
CA GLY A 116 2.52 -16.41 -4.81
C GLY A 116 1.57 -15.20 -4.75
N MET A 117 2.05 -14.02 -4.35
CA MET A 117 1.24 -12.79 -4.29
C MET A 117 0.71 -12.40 -5.68
N ARG A 118 1.59 -12.41 -6.69
CA ARG A 118 1.15 -12.12 -8.07
C ARG A 118 0.15 -13.16 -8.56
N HIS A 119 0.38 -14.45 -8.30
CA HIS A 119 -0.53 -15.53 -8.67
C HIS A 119 -1.90 -15.37 -7.97
N PHE A 120 -1.90 -15.07 -6.67
CA PHE A 120 -3.11 -14.78 -5.91
C PHE A 120 -3.94 -13.65 -6.55
N LEU A 121 -3.31 -12.51 -6.84
CA LEU A 121 -3.99 -11.36 -7.44
C LEU A 121 -4.58 -11.68 -8.81
N LEU A 122 -3.83 -12.34 -9.69
CA LEU A 122 -4.31 -12.75 -11.01
C LEU A 122 -5.47 -13.75 -10.92
N ALA A 123 -5.44 -14.69 -9.98
CA ALA A 123 -6.54 -15.63 -9.74
C ALA A 123 -7.82 -14.95 -9.22
N HIS A 124 -7.70 -13.74 -8.68
CA HIS A 124 -8.81 -12.88 -8.27
C HIS A 124 -9.11 -11.76 -9.27
N HIS A 125 -8.63 -11.90 -10.51
CA HIS A 125 -8.85 -10.95 -11.62
C HIS A 125 -8.29 -9.55 -11.40
N VAL A 126 -7.30 -9.40 -10.52
CA VAL A 126 -6.55 -8.16 -10.37
C VAL A 126 -5.36 -8.18 -11.30
N GLY A 127 -5.31 -7.20 -12.22
CA GLY A 127 -4.19 -7.06 -13.16
C GLY A 127 -2.90 -6.67 -12.43
N ALA A 128 -1.80 -7.35 -12.76
CA ALA A 128 -0.47 -7.08 -12.21
C ALA A 128 0.61 -7.22 -13.28
N THR A 129 1.60 -6.34 -13.27
CA THR A 129 2.72 -6.41 -14.21
C THR A 129 3.55 -7.69 -14.02
N PRO A 130 4.40 -8.07 -14.97
CA PRO A 130 5.40 -9.11 -14.73
C PRO A 130 6.30 -8.76 -13.55
N ILE A 131 6.83 -9.82 -12.88
CA ILE A 131 7.81 -9.61 -11.82
C ILE A 131 9.12 -9.15 -12.43
N ASN A 132 9.63 -8.02 -11.95
CA ASN A 132 10.93 -7.48 -12.26
C ASN A 132 11.92 -7.75 -11.12
N LYS A 133 13.21 -7.75 -11.43
CA LYS A 133 14.29 -7.90 -10.47
C LYS A 133 15.20 -6.68 -10.53
N ASP A 134 15.40 -6.04 -9.40
CA ASP A 134 16.30 -4.91 -9.25
C ASP A 134 17.76 -5.36 -9.16
N PRO A 135 18.73 -4.48 -9.46
CA PRO A 135 20.16 -4.80 -9.35
C PRO A 135 20.60 -5.28 -7.94
N ASN A 136 19.91 -4.82 -6.89
CA ASN A 136 20.14 -5.24 -5.51
C ASN A 136 19.48 -6.59 -5.16
N GLY A 137 18.86 -7.26 -6.14
CA GLY A 137 18.22 -8.55 -5.97
C GLY A 137 16.77 -8.53 -5.51
N ALA A 138 16.22 -7.37 -5.13
CA ALA A 138 14.81 -7.24 -4.81
C ALA A 138 13.94 -7.57 -6.03
N ARG A 139 12.80 -8.20 -5.79
CA ARG A 139 11.82 -8.53 -6.83
C ARG A 139 10.53 -7.77 -6.55
N HIS A 140 9.94 -7.19 -7.57
CA HIS A 140 8.71 -6.41 -7.44
C HIS A 140 7.81 -6.56 -8.66
N PHE A 141 6.53 -6.23 -8.50
CA PHE A 141 5.58 -6.00 -9.57
C PHE A 141 4.62 -4.87 -9.16
N GLU A 142 3.98 -4.28 -10.15
CA GLU A 142 3.09 -3.14 -9.98
C GLU A 142 1.65 -3.51 -10.33
N LEU A 143 0.71 -2.82 -9.70
CA LEU A 143 -0.72 -2.92 -9.93
C LEU A 143 -1.39 -1.58 -9.63
N ARG A 144 -2.70 -1.53 -9.80
CA ARG A 144 -3.51 -0.38 -9.38
C ARG A 144 -4.64 -0.85 -8.49
N ASP A 145 -4.96 -0.02 -7.50
CA ASP A 145 -6.17 -0.18 -6.71
C ASP A 145 -7.42 0.27 -7.51
N PRO A 146 -8.64 0.12 -6.97
CA PRO A 146 -9.87 0.54 -7.65
C PRO A 146 -9.96 2.04 -7.97
N GLU A 147 -9.32 2.93 -7.21
CA GLU A 147 -9.24 4.37 -7.49
C GLU A 147 -8.16 4.71 -8.53
N GLY A 148 -7.33 3.74 -8.90
CA GLY A 148 -6.25 3.89 -9.86
C GLY A 148 -4.92 4.33 -9.26
N ASN A 149 -4.78 4.34 -7.92
CA ASN A 149 -3.51 4.62 -7.26
C ASN A 149 -2.48 3.53 -7.62
N SER A 150 -1.24 3.95 -7.82
CA SER A 150 -0.15 3.03 -8.13
C SER A 150 0.29 2.29 -6.87
N LEU A 151 0.29 0.98 -6.95
CA LEU A 151 0.75 0.11 -5.88
C LEU A 151 1.87 -0.78 -6.38
N SER A 152 2.70 -1.25 -5.47
CA SER A 152 3.68 -2.28 -5.77
C SER A 152 3.74 -3.29 -4.63
N PHE A 153 4.00 -4.56 -4.98
CA PHE A 153 4.47 -5.56 -4.04
C PHE A 153 5.95 -5.78 -4.25
N ILE A 154 6.69 -5.88 -3.15
CA ILE A 154 8.14 -6.08 -3.18
C ILE A 154 8.54 -7.21 -2.23
N GLN A 155 9.44 -8.07 -2.71
CA GLN A 155 10.16 -9.03 -1.90
C GLN A 155 11.64 -8.68 -1.94
N ARG A 156 12.20 -8.28 -0.81
CA ARG A 156 13.62 -7.97 -0.70
C ARG A 156 14.44 -9.24 -0.64
N ALA A 157 15.64 -9.19 -1.21
CA ALA A 157 16.53 -10.37 -1.25
C ALA A 157 17.09 -10.69 0.13
N GLU A 158 17.58 -9.69 0.85
CA GLU A 158 18.16 -9.80 2.19
C GLU A 158 18.13 -8.45 2.92
N PHE A 159 18.40 -8.52 4.21
CA PHE A 159 18.55 -7.38 5.10
C PHE A 159 19.86 -6.61 4.82
N ASN A 160 19.85 -5.28 4.86
CA ASN A 160 21.06 -4.47 4.75
C ASN A 160 21.74 -4.28 6.12
N PRO A 161 22.84 -4.99 6.40
CA PRO A 161 23.55 -4.82 7.66
C PRO A 161 24.28 -3.48 7.78
N ASP A 162 24.48 -2.77 6.67
CA ASP A 162 25.22 -1.50 6.61
C ASP A 162 24.32 -0.27 6.80
N PHE A 163 23.06 -0.48 7.19
CA PHE A 163 22.17 0.63 7.51
C PHE A 163 22.68 1.39 8.73
N THR A 164 23.33 2.52 8.49
CA THR A 164 23.75 3.43 9.56
C THR A 164 22.71 4.52 9.76
N THR A 165 22.17 4.62 10.98
CA THR A 165 21.33 5.75 11.34
C THR A 165 22.20 7.00 11.53
N THR A 166 21.81 8.10 10.91
CA THR A 166 22.39 9.41 11.24
C THR A 166 21.74 9.93 12.52
N ASN A 167 22.53 10.54 13.42
CA ASN A 167 22.04 11.03 14.73
C ASN A 167 21.05 12.20 14.62
N ASN A 168 20.83 12.75 13.44
CA ASN A 168 19.95 13.90 13.18
C ASN A 168 18.65 13.52 12.49
N ARG A 169 18.31 12.25 12.42
CA ARG A 169 17.10 11.73 11.79
C ARG A 169 15.86 12.04 12.62
N VAL A 170 14.77 12.39 11.93
CA VAL A 170 13.42 12.53 12.52
C VAL A 170 12.58 11.34 12.08
N GLY A 171 12.01 10.65 13.05
CA GLY A 171 11.26 9.43 12.79
C GLY A 171 12.15 8.20 12.63
N THR A 172 11.62 7.07 13.05
CA THR A 172 12.31 5.78 13.03
C THR A 172 11.60 4.74 12.20
N ARG A 173 10.35 5.02 11.78
CA ARG A 173 9.53 4.15 10.93
C ARG A 173 8.61 4.97 10.05
N LEU A 174 8.37 4.49 8.84
CA LEU A 174 7.20 4.82 8.05
C LEU A 174 6.02 4.03 8.63
N ILE A 175 5.05 4.71 9.22
CA ILE A 175 3.94 4.05 9.93
C ILE A 175 2.66 4.00 9.10
N HIS A 176 2.37 5.02 8.30
CA HIS A 176 1.26 4.98 7.37
C HIS A 176 1.48 5.80 6.10
N ALA A 177 0.62 5.57 5.12
CA ALA A 177 0.39 6.41 3.97
C ALA A 177 -1.10 6.72 3.85
N GLY A 178 -1.44 7.99 3.66
CA GLY A 178 -2.80 8.45 3.45
C GLY A 178 -3.05 8.82 2.00
N PHE A 179 -4.24 8.54 1.48
CA PHE A 179 -4.63 8.92 0.13
C PHE A 179 -6.14 9.12 0.00
N VAL A 180 -6.52 9.97 -0.96
CA VAL A 180 -7.92 10.31 -1.20
C VAL A 180 -8.68 9.11 -1.72
N VAL A 181 -9.81 8.79 -1.09
CA VAL A 181 -10.74 7.74 -1.49
C VAL A 181 -12.13 8.34 -1.73
N LYS A 182 -12.69 8.08 -2.91
CA LYS A 182 -14.03 8.51 -3.32
C LYS A 182 -15.05 7.37 -3.22
N ASN A 183 -14.62 6.17 -3.54
CA ASN A 183 -15.46 4.97 -3.50
C ASN A 183 -14.96 3.98 -2.44
N ILE A 184 -15.26 4.30 -1.17
CA ILE A 184 -14.85 3.44 -0.04
C ILE A 184 -15.36 1.99 -0.17
N GLY A 185 -16.50 1.77 -0.83
CA GLY A 185 -17.02 0.41 -1.05
C GLY A 185 -16.16 -0.41 -2.01
N ALA A 186 -15.59 0.20 -3.04
CA ALA A 186 -14.66 -0.46 -3.95
C ALA A 186 -13.30 -0.72 -3.27
N GLU A 187 -12.78 0.28 -2.54
CA GLU A 187 -11.52 0.17 -1.81
C GLU A 187 -11.60 -0.88 -0.70
N ASN A 188 -12.70 -0.94 0.06
CA ASN A 188 -12.89 -1.96 1.08
C ASN A 188 -12.93 -3.38 0.51
N LYS A 189 -13.57 -3.60 -0.65
CA LYS A 189 -13.51 -4.91 -1.35
C LYS A 189 -12.09 -5.30 -1.73
N PHE A 190 -11.27 -4.33 -2.12
CA PHE A 190 -9.88 -4.58 -2.50
C PHE A 190 -8.99 -4.76 -1.26
N TYR A 191 -8.97 -3.80 -0.33
CA TYR A 191 -8.05 -3.88 0.80
C TYR A 191 -8.54 -4.80 1.91
N LEU A 192 -9.83 -4.72 2.33
CA LEU A 192 -10.32 -5.54 3.44
C LEU A 192 -10.65 -6.96 2.98
N ASP A 193 -11.51 -7.11 1.94
CA ASP A 193 -12.04 -8.43 1.56
C ASP A 193 -10.99 -9.27 0.81
N LEU A 194 -10.23 -8.65 -0.12
CA LEU A 194 -9.25 -9.38 -0.93
C LEU A 194 -7.88 -9.43 -0.26
N LEU A 195 -7.29 -8.28 0.10
CA LEU A 195 -5.93 -8.23 0.66
C LEU A 195 -5.91 -8.53 2.16
N GLY A 196 -7.05 -8.52 2.86
CA GLY A 196 -7.17 -8.91 4.26
C GLY A 196 -6.67 -7.86 5.26
N PHE A 197 -6.61 -6.58 4.87
CA PHE A 197 -6.40 -5.49 5.80
C PHE A 197 -7.52 -5.47 6.84
N THR A 198 -7.26 -4.90 8.00
CA THR A 198 -8.23 -4.84 9.10
C THR A 198 -8.42 -3.42 9.58
N LEU A 199 -9.63 -3.09 10.00
CA LEU A 199 -9.89 -1.78 10.60
C LEU A 199 -8.90 -1.52 11.75
N TYR A 200 -8.33 -0.32 11.78
CA TYR A 200 -7.46 0.14 12.86
C TYR A 200 -8.14 1.24 13.68
N TRP A 201 -8.59 2.31 13.01
CA TRP A 201 -9.35 3.41 13.59
C TRP A 201 -10.14 4.14 12.50
N TYR A 202 -11.16 4.89 12.91
CA TYR A 202 -11.80 5.88 12.06
C TYR A 202 -12.32 7.06 12.89
N GLY A 203 -12.40 8.22 12.26
CA GLY A 203 -12.92 9.42 12.87
C GLY A 203 -13.14 10.53 11.86
N GLY A 204 -13.55 11.69 12.35
CA GLY A 204 -13.83 12.84 11.52
C GLY A 204 -13.61 14.16 12.25
N PHE A 205 -13.77 15.26 11.52
CA PHE A 205 -13.77 16.62 12.09
C PHE A 205 -14.88 16.79 13.15
N LYS A 206 -15.97 16.04 13.01
CA LYS A 206 -17.06 15.95 13.99
C LYS A 206 -17.08 14.58 14.63
N ASP A 207 -17.57 14.48 15.86
CA ASP A 207 -17.59 13.21 16.62
C ASP A 207 -18.45 12.11 15.98
N ASP A 208 -19.44 12.48 15.18
CA ASP A 208 -20.31 11.59 14.40
C ASP A 208 -19.90 11.50 12.91
N GLY A 209 -18.81 12.16 12.50
CA GLY A 209 -18.31 12.15 11.14
C GLY A 209 -17.26 11.06 10.90
N VAL A 210 -17.07 10.72 9.63
CA VAL A 210 -15.97 9.85 9.17
C VAL A 210 -15.30 10.54 7.99
N ASP A 211 -14.17 11.19 8.28
CA ASP A 211 -13.33 11.86 7.29
C ASP A 211 -12.00 11.11 7.09
N TRP A 212 -11.64 10.27 8.07
CA TRP A 212 -10.47 9.40 8.10
C TRP A 212 -10.88 7.96 8.40
N TYR A 213 -10.35 7.01 7.65
CA TYR A 213 -10.61 5.60 7.86
C TYR A 213 -9.30 4.82 7.69
N GLU A 214 -8.77 4.34 8.81
CA GLU A 214 -7.48 3.70 8.89
C GLU A 214 -7.61 2.18 8.89
N ILE A 215 -6.86 1.52 8.02
CA ILE A 215 -6.82 0.06 7.93
C ILE A 215 -5.39 -0.45 7.98
N GLN A 216 -5.16 -1.42 8.87
CA GLN A 216 -3.84 -1.98 9.14
C GLN A 216 -3.49 -3.09 8.18
N VAL A 217 -2.22 -3.18 7.76
CA VAL A 217 -1.72 -4.31 6.97
C VAL A 217 -1.94 -5.63 7.72
N PRO A 218 -2.32 -6.70 7.01
CA PRO A 218 -2.84 -7.91 7.68
C PRO A 218 -1.82 -8.70 8.50
N ASP A 219 -0.54 -8.55 8.21
CA ASP A 219 0.54 -9.33 8.84
C ASP A 219 1.63 -8.42 9.44
N GLY A 220 1.27 -7.17 9.78
CA GLY A 220 2.14 -6.15 10.36
C GLY A 220 1.37 -5.08 11.12
N ASP A 221 2.03 -3.97 11.42
CA ASP A 221 1.49 -2.89 12.24
C ASP A 221 1.47 -1.52 11.56
N ASN A 222 1.88 -1.43 10.28
CA ASN A 222 1.65 -0.25 9.46
C ASN A 222 0.18 -0.19 9.02
N TRP A 223 -0.30 1.00 8.66
CA TRP A 223 -1.66 1.15 8.13
C TRP A 223 -1.70 2.08 6.92
N ILE A 224 -2.79 2.07 6.19
CA ILE A 224 -3.13 3.09 5.22
C ILE A 224 -4.34 3.86 5.72
N GLU A 225 -4.41 5.14 5.35
CA GLU A 225 -5.48 6.04 5.74
C GLU A 225 -6.26 6.49 4.52
N TYR A 226 -7.56 6.21 4.50
CA TYR A 226 -8.46 6.78 3.51
C TYR A 226 -8.85 8.21 3.93
N MET A 227 -8.51 9.17 3.09
CA MET A 227 -8.93 10.56 3.21
C MET A 227 -10.26 10.72 2.48
N LEU A 228 -11.35 10.84 3.25
CA LEU A 228 -12.73 10.84 2.73
C LEU A 228 -13.26 12.26 2.58
N ASN A 229 -14.37 12.40 1.86
CA ASN A 229 -15.11 13.67 1.71
C ASN A 229 -14.31 14.79 1.03
N ILE A 230 -13.23 14.45 0.32
CA ILE A 230 -12.43 15.45 -0.39
C ILE A 230 -13.15 15.88 -1.67
N PRO A 231 -13.30 17.21 -1.92
CA PRO A 231 -13.98 17.71 -3.10
C PRO A 231 -13.36 17.20 -4.40
N ALA A 232 -14.20 16.87 -5.39
CA ALA A 232 -13.72 16.37 -6.68
C ALA A 232 -12.88 17.38 -7.46
N ASN A 233 -13.05 18.67 -7.15
CA ASN A 233 -12.29 19.79 -7.72
C ASN A 233 -11.13 20.26 -6.85
N ALA A 234 -10.76 19.49 -5.80
CA ALA A 234 -9.61 19.79 -4.96
C ALA A 234 -8.38 20.14 -5.81
N ASP A 235 -7.68 21.17 -5.43
CA ASP A 235 -6.48 21.62 -6.12
C ASP A 235 -5.25 20.78 -5.72
N HIS A 236 -4.14 21.07 -6.35
CA HIS A 236 -2.88 20.37 -6.08
C HIS A 236 -2.43 20.50 -4.61
N LYS A 237 -2.58 21.68 -4.02
CA LYS A 237 -2.18 21.93 -2.64
C LYS A 237 -3.06 21.15 -1.65
N GLU A 238 -4.37 21.16 -1.85
CA GLU A 238 -5.30 20.39 -1.04
C GLU A 238 -5.03 18.88 -1.17
N LEU A 239 -4.81 18.40 -2.40
CA LEU A 239 -4.48 17.00 -2.64
C LEU A 239 -3.12 16.60 -2.06
N GLY A 240 -2.14 17.51 -1.99
CA GLY A 240 -0.84 17.27 -1.35
C GLY A 240 -0.95 17.08 0.15
N VAL A 241 -1.89 17.78 0.80
CA VAL A 241 -2.20 17.58 2.23
C VAL A 241 -2.84 16.21 2.47
N GLN A 242 -3.73 15.78 1.56
CA GLN A 242 -4.49 14.53 1.72
C GLN A 242 -3.71 13.29 1.29
N ASN A 243 -2.87 13.40 0.25
CA ASN A 243 -2.04 12.29 -0.22
C ASN A 243 -0.65 12.41 0.40
N HIS A 244 -0.42 11.71 1.50
CA HIS A 244 0.70 11.93 2.40
C HIS A 244 1.31 10.62 2.92
N PHE A 245 2.34 10.75 3.73
CA PHE A 245 2.87 9.67 4.54
C PHE A 245 3.22 10.15 5.95
N SER A 246 3.32 9.22 6.88
CA SER A 246 3.62 9.52 8.27
C SER A 246 4.79 8.73 8.82
N LEU A 247 5.57 9.41 9.66
CA LEU A 247 6.72 8.89 10.37
C LEU A 247 6.39 8.70 11.85
N GLY A 248 6.73 7.54 12.39
CA GLY A 248 6.58 7.23 13.81
C GLY A 248 7.74 7.75 14.65
N VAL A 249 7.42 8.37 15.80
CA VAL A 249 8.37 8.84 16.80
C VAL A 249 7.97 8.40 18.20
N LYS A 250 8.92 8.39 19.12
CA LYS A 250 8.66 8.14 20.55
C LYS A 250 8.16 9.37 21.31
N ASP A 251 8.64 10.56 20.90
CA ASP A 251 8.41 11.83 21.55
C ASP A 251 8.35 12.91 20.47
N ILE A 252 7.17 13.47 20.30
CA ILE A 252 6.90 14.48 19.27
C ILE A 252 7.63 15.81 19.55
N HIS A 253 7.81 16.17 20.82
CA HIS A 253 8.52 17.41 21.17
C HIS A 253 10.01 17.29 20.87
N ALA A 254 10.61 16.14 21.17
CA ALA A 254 12.00 15.84 20.78
C ALA A 254 12.16 15.82 19.25
N ALA A 255 11.18 15.29 18.51
CA ALA A 255 11.14 15.32 17.04
C ALA A 255 11.07 16.76 16.51
N ALA A 256 10.19 17.60 17.06
CA ALA A 256 10.07 19.00 16.69
C ALA A 256 11.38 19.78 16.94
N ASP A 257 12.05 19.52 18.06
CA ASP A 257 13.34 20.14 18.37
C ASP A 257 14.44 19.65 17.39
N GLN A 258 14.41 18.38 17.01
CA GLN A 258 15.35 17.85 16.01
C GLN A 258 15.11 18.47 14.63
N LEU A 259 13.85 18.67 14.22
CA LEU A 259 13.52 19.38 12.97
C LEU A 259 14.10 20.80 12.96
N ARG A 260 13.92 21.56 14.08
CA ARG A 260 14.48 22.90 14.21
C ARG A 260 16.01 22.91 14.13
N LYS A 261 16.68 21.96 14.80
CA LYS A 261 18.15 21.78 14.74
C LYS A 261 18.62 21.46 13.31
N ASN A 262 17.83 20.73 12.55
CA ASN A 262 18.11 20.40 11.16
C ASN A 262 17.78 21.55 10.18
N GLY A 263 17.28 22.69 10.70
CA GLY A 263 16.93 23.86 9.88
C GLY A 263 15.56 23.78 9.21
N LEU A 264 14.66 22.88 9.63
CA LEU A 264 13.26 22.88 9.24
C LEU A 264 12.46 23.64 10.32
N LEU A 265 12.19 24.92 10.03
CA LEU A 265 11.60 25.84 11.01
C LEU A 265 10.10 26.03 10.85
N LYS A 266 9.52 25.58 9.74
CA LYS A 266 8.10 25.72 9.43
C LYS A 266 7.45 24.34 9.43
N PHE A 267 6.58 24.10 10.39
CA PHE A 267 5.70 22.95 10.51
C PHE A 267 4.55 23.32 11.45
N ASP A 268 3.43 22.63 11.34
CA ASP A 268 2.25 22.80 12.17
C ASP A 268 2.33 21.83 13.36
N GLY A 269 1.82 22.23 14.52
CA GLY A 269 1.93 21.42 15.75
C GLY A 269 3.21 21.69 16.56
N PRO A 270 3.60 20.82 17.53
CA PRO A 270 2.92 19.59 17.96
C PRO A 270 1.55 19.80 18.60
N GLU A 271 0.61 18.93 18.27
CA GLU A 271 -0.73 18.90 18.87
C GLU A 271 -1.26 17.47 18.99
N ILE A 272 -2.30 17.26 19.81
CA ILE A 272 -2.98 15.97 19.89
C ILE A 272 -4.06 15.93 18.82
N GLY A 273 -3.92 14.98 17.88
CA GLY A 273 -4.90 14.72 16.84
C GLY A 273 -6.22 14.13 17.35
N ARG A 274 -7.18 14.02 16.48
CA ARG A 274 -8.49 13.41 16.78
C ARG A 274 -8.38 11.93 17.11
N ASP A 275 -7.36 11.26 16.63
CA ASP A 275 -6.97 9.90 16.94
C ASP A 275 -6.34 9.72 18.34
N GLY A 276 -6.08 10.83 19.03
CA GLY A 276 -5.50 10.89 20.37
C GLY A 276 -3.98 10.85 20.40
N LYS A 277 -3.29 10.77 19.27
CA LYS A 277 -1.82 10.79 19.23
C LYS A 277 -1.29 12.21 19.12
N TRP A 278 -0.10 12.44 19.66
CA TRP A 278 0.68 13.62 19.36
C TRP A 278 1.19 13.57 17.91
N GLY A 279 1.01 14.66 17.19
CA GLY A 279 1.46 14.82 15.81
C GLY A 279 1.95 16.21 15.48
N LEU A 280 2.67 16.32 14.37
CA LEU A 280 3.02 17.55 13.68
C LEU A 280 3.08 17.32 12.17
N ASP A 281 2.85 18.38 11.40
CA ASP A 281 2.83 18.36 9.95
C ASP A 281 3.89 19.28 9.34
N ALA A 282 4.76 18.72 8.51
CA ALA A 282 5.66 19.48 7.65
C ALA A 282 5.23 19.33 6.18
N TYR A 283 5.54 20.34 5.36
CA TYR A 283 5.17 20.34 3.95
C TYR A 283 6.40 20.49 3.10
N ASP A 284 6.56 19.61 2.13
CA ASP A 284 7.64 19.69 1.18
C ASP A 284 7.49 20.91 0.23
N PRO A 285 8.48 21.20 -0.63
CA PRO A 285 8.39 22.35 -1.54
C PRO A 285 7.21 22.30 -2.53
N ASP A 286 6.63 21.13 -2.75
CA ASP A 286 5.50 20.91 -3.66
C ASP A 286 4.16 20.82 -2.92
N GLY A 287 4.16 20.95 -1.58
CA GLY A 287 2.98 20.94 -0.73
C GLY A 287 2.54 19.54 -0.28
N THR A 288 3.36 18.52 -0.50
CA THR A 288 3.09 17.18 0.04
C THR A 288 3.31 17.17 1.55
N ARG A 289 2.32 16.72 2.31
CA ARG A 289 2.39 16.60 3.76
C ARG A 289 3.29 15.44 4.16
N VAL A 290 4.20 15.72 5.07
CA VAL A 290 4.94 14.75 5.86
C VAL A 290 4.46 14.87 7.29
N GLU A 291 3.67 13.92 7.71
CA GLU A 291 3.21 13.84 9.07
C GLU A 291 4.25 13.13 9.95
N VAL A 292 4.38 13.58 11.18
CA VAL A 292 5.18 12.92 12.21
C VAL A 292 4.28 12.72 13.43
N MET A 293 4.15 11.48 13.90
CA MET A 293 3.25 11.19 15.02
C MET A 293 3.84 10.17 16.00
N GLU A 294 3.35 10.21 17.22
CA GLU A 294 3.73 9.22 18.22
C GLU A 294 3.09 7.85 17.91
N PHE A 295 3.78 6.78 18.29
CA PHE A 295 3.32 5.40 18.02
C PHE A 295 2.01 5.08 18.72
N THR A 296 1.80 5.65 19.92
CA THR A 296 0.65 5.34 20.77
C THR A 296 -0.11 6.61 21.15
N PRO A 297 -1.43 6.53 21.33
CA PRO A 297 -2.21 7.67 21.80
C PRO A 297 -1.77 8.15 23.19
N ALA A 298 -1.64 9.47 23.36
CA ALA A 298 -1.49 10.13 24.64
C ALA A 298 -2.84 10.58 25.21
N GLY A 299 -3.83 10.78 24.33
CA GLY A 299 -5.19 11.16 24.65
C GLY A 299 -6.22 10.08 24.27
N LYS A 300 -7.47 10.32 24.65
CA LYS A 300 -8.58 9.47 24.20
C LYS A 300 -8.89 9.77 22.74
N PRO A 301 -8.90 8.77 21.84
CA PRO A 301 -9.34 8.98 20.46
C PRO A 301 -10.83 9.38 20.44
N CYS A 302 -11.20 10.27 19.52
CA CYS A 302 -12.60 10.54 19.23
C CYS A 302 -13.25 9.36 18.51
N CYS A 303 -14.54 9.47 18.38
CA CYS A 303 -15.34 8.79 17.38
C CYS A 303 -15.36 7.25 17.52
N HIS A 304 -14.22 6.56 17.44
CA HIS A 304 -14.12 5.12 17.55
C HIS A 304 -12.86 4.70 18.35
N PRO A 305 -12.90 3.64 19.17
CA PRO A 305 -11.70 3.09 19.78
C PRO A 305 -10.81 2.40 18.73
N TYR A 306 -9.51 2.34 18.98
CA TYR A 306 -8.61 1.50 18.20
C TYR A 306 -8.98 0.02 18.29
N THR A 307 -8.92 -0.69 17.17
CA THR A 307 -9.33 -2.10 17.07
C THR A 307 -8.15 -3.05 16.83
N ALA A 308 -6.96 -2.53 16.66
CA ALA A 308 -5.74 -3.31 16.42
C ALA A 308 -4.55 -2.73 17.21
N PRO A 309 -3.46 -3.49 17.38
CA PRO A 309 -2.25 -3.03 18.08
C PRO A 309 -1.61 -1.81 17.42
N HIS A 310 -1.06 -0.92 18.24
CA HIS A 310 -0.28 0.20 17.75
C HIS A 310 1.09 -0.26 17.23
N PRO A 311 1.68 0.47 16.26
CA PRO A 311 3.07 0.24 15.87
C PRO A 311 3.98 0.39 17.09
N THR A 312 5.03 -0.40 17.07
CA THR A 312 6.08 -0.31 18.10
C THR A 312 7.31 0.39 17.54
N THR A 313 8.13 0.95 18.45
CA THR A 313 9.48 1.36 18.06
C THR A 313 10.25 0.14 17.57
N PRO A 314 11.04 0.28 16.50
CA PRO A 314 11.95 -0.77 16.06
C PRO A 314 12.96 -1.15 17.10
#